data_0b23f90f58a5a81db1812c785ed7faad
#
_entry.id   0b23f90f58a5a81db1812c785ed7faad
#
_cell.length_a   1.000
_cell.length_b   1.000
_cell.length_c   1.000
_cell.angle_alpha   90.00
_cell.angle_beta   90.00
_cell.angle_gamma   90.00
#
_symmetry.space_group_name_H-M   'P 1'
#
loop_
_entity.id
_entity.type
_entity.pdbx_description
1 polymer ?
#
loop_
_entity_poly.entity_id
_entity_poly.type
_entity_poly.pdbx_seq_one_letter_code
_entity_poly.pdbx_strand_id
1 'polypeptide(L)'
;MQRLLLICLPLLFAACGRQDDTPPPAASVAASAVSEPAPAAASMASAASAETIQAEEDPMPADLLKQFEWHTERIKRELASASPKQADNLYDEYVALLTTYNENRPSESGLLVKINDRETTVLDNFCSEQYWVEKAGKLEETEALKTLQRKMSAVGLEYWDVGECTAIVRPKADYYLKLFGPAVSSDTRRFLEIEARQDKELATNDAALAISWQELAERVLEWEDFLQRHPGSRLSRKAFDEYLFYQNILLFGLDNTPTYSDDGTRLLSAADDGANGENGTYGRDYQAARQKIVKQRPDGDTAKLVVLTQTLNYDQAKKAVNEYRRKHFDSTLYSAEPEGV
;
A
#
# COMPACT_ATOMS: atom_id res chain seq x y z
N MET A 1 32.32 -2.74 -20.32
CA MET A 1 32.01 -3.84 -19.39
C MET A 1 30.67 -3.48 -18.77
N GLN A 2 29.62 -4.04 -19.36
CA GLN A 2 28.24 -3.81 -18.93
C GLN A 2 27.97 -4.69 -17.70
N ARG A 3 27.69 -4.11 -16.58
CA ARG A 3 27.06 -4.81 -15.44
C ARG A 3 25.58 -4.47 -15.44
N LEU A 4 24.77 -5.45 -15.80
CA LEU A 4 23.34 -5.46 -15.54
C LEU A 4 23.12 -5.35 -14.02
N LEU A 5 22.49 -4.28 -13.57
CA LEU A 5 21.91 -4.21 -12.23
C LEU A 5 20.49 -4.76 -12.31
N LEU A 6 20.26 -5.87 -11.64
CA LEU A 6 18.94 -6.43 -11.38
C LEU A 6 18.21 -5.54 -10.37
N ILE A 7 17.08 -5.01 -10.79
CA ILE A 7 16.14 -4.31 -9.92
C ILE A 7 15.41 -5.36 -9.09
N CYS A 8 15.63 -5.37 -7.78
CA CYS A 8 14.83 -6.18 -6.86
C CYS A 8 13.50 -5.49 -6.59
N LEU A 9 12.45 -5.82 -7.37
CA LEU A 9 11.08 -5.66 -6.90
C LEU A 9 10.84 -6.61 -5.72
N PRO A 10 10.05 -6.26 -4.70
CA PRO A 10 9.69 -7.19 -3.65
C PRO A 10 8.86 -8.33 -4.24
N LEU A 11 9.46 -9.52 -4.33
CA LEU A 11 8.79 -10.76 -4.69
C LEU A 11 7.88 -11.18 -3.54
N LEU A 12 6.58 -11.06 -3.74
CA LEU A 12 5.56 -11.75 -2.95
C LEU A 12 5.58 -13.23 -3.35
N PHE A 13 6.14 -14.07 -2.48
CA PHE A 13 6.09 -15.52 -2.67
C PHE A 13 4.72 -16.07 -2.30
N ALA A 14 4.00 -16.60 -3.28
CA ALA A 14 2.87 -17.47 -3.05
C ALA A 14 3.38 -18.91 -2.85
N ALA A 15 3.20 -19.46 -1.65
CA ALA A 15 3.50 -20.85 -1.35
C ALA A 15 2.45 -21.78 -1.98
N CYS A 16 2.86 -22.62 -2.92
CA CYS A 16 2.08 -23.76 -3.39
C CYS A 16 2.04 -24.85 -2.31
N GLY A 17 0.89 -24.97 -1.62
CA GLY A 17 0.57 -26.11 -0.78
C GLY A 17 0.01 -27.27 -1.59
N ARG A 18 0.64 -28.43 -1.53
CA ARG A 18 0.15 -29.70 -2.08
C ARG A 18 -1.09 -30.15 -1.34
N GLN A 19 -2.14 -30.48 -2.09
CA GLN A 19 -3.28 -31.27 -1.62
C GLN A 19 -2.86 -32.71 -1.45
N ASP A 20 -3.09 -33.28 -0.25
CA ASP A 20 -3.24 -34.71 -0.04
C ASP A 20 -4.70 -35.02 0.27
N ASP A 21 -5.30 -35.81 -0.62
CA ASP A 21 -6.64 -36.35 -0.52
C ASP A 21 -6.69 -37.45 0.52
N THR A 22 -7.56 -37.32 1.53
CA THR A 22 -8.13 -38.47 2.23
C THR A 22 -9.52 -38.12 2.77
N PRO A 23 -10.57 -38.88 2.46
CA PRO A 23 -11.92 -38.62 2.91
C PRO A 23 -12.17 -39.18 4.33
N PRO A 24 -12.94 -38.49 5.17
CA PRO A 24 -13.42 -39.10 6.43
C PRO A 24 -14.72 -39.86 6.23
N PRO A 25 -14.97 -40.84 7.11
CA PRO A 25 -16.09 -41.78 6.96
C PRO A 25 -17.42 -41.21 7.43
N ALA A 26 -18.47 -41.74 6.80
CA ALA A 26 -19.86 -41.50 7.10
C ALA A 26 -20.27 -42.03 8.51
N ALA A 27 -21.07 -41.26 9.20
CA ALA A 27 -21.90 -41.76 10.31
C ALA A 27 -23.37 -41.33 10.12
N SER A 28 -24.21 -42.30 10.23
CA SER A 28 -25.61 -42.31 9.93
C SER A 28 -26.52 -41.99 11.12
N VAL A 29 -27.72 -41.54 10.79
CA VAL A 29 -29.04 -41.83 11.40
C VAL A 29 -29.47 -41.06 12.66
N ALA A 30 -30.51 -40.25 12.56
CA ALA A 30 -31.82 -40.63 13.10
C ALA A 30 -32.91 -39.62 12.69
N ALA A 31 -33.95 -40.13 12.09
CA ALA A 31 -35.20 -39.44 11.83
C ALA A 31 -36.07 -39.40 13.08
N SER A 32 -36.79 -38.31 13.28
CA SER A 32 -38.07 -38.35 14.00
C SER A 32 -39.04 -37.33 13.43
N ALA A 33 -40.19 -37.82 13.10
CA ALA A 33 -41.29 -37.19 12.40
C ALA A 33 -42.33 -36.56 13.31
N VAL A 34 -43.25 -35.80 12.70
CA VAL A 34 -44.63 -35.47 13.08
C VAL A 34 -44.82 -34.22 13.95
N SER A 35 -45.42 -33.15 13.39
CA SER A 35 -46.87 -32.96 13.30
C SER A 35 -47.18 -31.61 12.61
N GLU A 36 -48.04 -31.71 11.60
CA GLU A 36 -48.84 -30.59 11.07
C GLU A 36 -50.06 -30.33 11.98
N PRO A 37 -50.59 -29.12 12.04
CA PRO A 37 -51.83 -28.86 11.34
C PRO A 37 -51.92 -27.46 10.66
N ALA A 38 -52.57 -27.44 9.50
CA ALA A 38 -53.14 -26.28 8.84
C ALA A 38 -54.60 -26.05 9.34
N PRO A 39 -55.38 -25.05 8.82
CA PRO A 39 -55.09 -23.76 8.22
C PRO A 39 -55.95 -22.61 8.87
N ALA A 40 -55.62 -21.37 8.66
CA ALA A 40 -56.60 -20.27 8.81
C ALA A 40 -56.31 -19.10 7.86
N ALA A 41 -57.27 -18.98 6.96
CA ALA A 41 -57.89 -17.77 6.39
C ALA A 41 -57.04 -16.58 5.93
N ALA A 42 -57.23 -16.33 4.67
CA ALA A 42 -56.95 -15.19 3.84
C ALA A 42 -57.23 -13.80 4.46
N SER A 43 -56.26 -12.90 4.29
CA SER A 43 -56.54 -11.48 4.14
C SER A 43 -55.81 -10.96 2.92
N MET A 44 -56.54 -10.59 1.90
CA MET A 44 -56.04 -9.94 0.70
C MET A 44 -55.68 -8.50 1.09
N ALA A 45 -54.39 -8.25 1.20
CA ALA A 45 -53.85 -6.88 1.19
C ALA A 45 -53.20 -6.67 -0.19
N SER A 46 -53.74 -5.75 -0.92
CA SER A 46 -53.30 -5.28 -2.22
C SER A 46 -51.81 -4.92 -2.17
N ALA A 47 -50.99 -5.71 -2.82
CA ALA A 47 -49.62 -5.35 -3.10
C ALA A 47 -49.63 -4.32 -4.22
N ALA A 48 -49.48 -3.07 -3.85
CA ALA A 48 -49.03 -2.05 -4.78
C ALA A 48 -47.62 -2.47 -5.22
N SER A 49 -47.50 -2.91 -6.48
CA SER A 49 -46.23 -3.16 -7.13
C SER A 49 -45.43 -1.83 -7.13
N ALA A 50 -44.47 -1.72 -6.22
CA ALA A 50 -43.41 -0.77 -6.38
C ALA A 50 -42.60 -1.27 -7.59
N GLU A 51 -42.85 -0.73 -8.76
CA GLU A 51 -41.93 -0.82 -9.88
C GLU A 51 -40.63 -0.18 -9.39
N THR A 52 -39.69 -1.03 -9.04
CA THR A 52 -38.28 -0.64 -8.89
C THR A 52 -37.84 -0.23 -10.28
N ILE A 53 -37.87 1.08 -10.55
CA ILE A 53 -37.20 1.66 -11.72
C ILE A 53 -35.71 1.33 -11.49
N GLN A 54 -35.29 0.21 -12.05
CA GLN A 54 -33.86 -0.02 -12.27
C GLN A 54 -33.44 1.07 -13.25
N ALA A 55 -32.79 2.12 -12.73
CA ALA A 55 -32.12 3.05 -13.60
C ALA A 55 -31.14 2.20 -14.46
N GLU A 56 -31.41 2.13 -15.76
CA GLU A 56 -30.49 1.53 -16.71
C GLU A 56 -29.15 2.24 -16.53
N GLU A 57 -28.16 1.52 -15.98
CA GLU A 57 -26.82 2.09 -15.86
C GLU A 57 -26.29 2.32 -17.28
N ASP A 58 -25.82 3.54 -17.53
CA ASP A 58 -25.16 3.87 -18.77
C ASP A 58 -24.03 2.84 -19.07
N PRO A 59 -23.90 2.37 -20.28
CA PRO A 59 -22.90 1.35 -20.61
C PRO A 59 -21.49 1.90 -20.32
N MET A 60 -20.63 1.04 -19.75
CA MET A 60 -19.26 1.40 -19.43
C MET A 60 -18.48 1.87 -20.67
N PRO A 61 -17.84 3.02 -20.66
CA PRO A 61 -17.07 3.56 -21.78
C PRO A 61 -15.90 2.64 -22.21
N ALA A 62 -15.49 2.70 -23.47
CA ALA A 62 -14.34 1.96 -23.98
C ALA A 62 -12.99 2.62 -23.61
N ASP A 63 -12.95 3.94 -23.41
CA ASP A 63 -11.77 4.70 -23.02
C ASP A 63 -11.47 4.51 -21.53
N LEU A 64 -10.21 4.17 -21.19
CA LEU A 64 -9.84 3.80 -19.82
C LEU A 64 -9.97 4.95 -18.81
N LEU A 65 -9.66 6.21 -19.18
CA LEU A 65 -9.85 7.34 -18.30
C LEU A 65 -11.35 7.63 -18.05
N LYS A 66 -12.17 7.44 -19.08
CA LYS A 66 -13.63 7.53 -18.94
C LYS A 66 -14.20 6.36 -18.13
N GLN A 67 -13.62 5.15 -18.22
CA GLN A 67 -13.98 4.05 -17.32
C GLN A 67 -13.69 4.41 -15.87
N PHE A 68 -12.52 5.00 -15.59
CA PHE A 68 -12.19 5.46 -14.25
C PHE A 68 -13.16 6.51 -13.73
N GLU A 69 -13.52 7.49 -14.56
CA GLU A 69 -14.53 8.50 -14.25
C GLU A 69 -15.91 7.87 -13.97
N TRP A 70 -16.33 6.95 -14.82
CA TRP A 70 -17.60 6.24 -14.69
C TRP A 70 -17.68 5.45 -13.38
N HIS A 71 -16.63 4.70 -13.03
CA HIS A 71 -16.56 4.00 -11.74
C HIS A 71 -16.58 4.98 -10.55
N THR A 72 -15.87 6.08 -10.65
CA THR A 72 -15.85 7.12 -9.61
C THR A 72 -17.25 7.70 -9.38
N GLU A 73 -17.99 8.01 -10.44
CA GLU A 73 -19.35 8.54 -10.33
C GLU A 73 -20.34 7.50 -9.79
N ARG A 74 -20.18 6.22 -10.16
CA ARG A 74 -20.95 5.13 -9.56
C ARG A 74 -20.72 5.07 -8.04
N ILE A 75 -19.48 5.04 -7.62
CA ILE A 75 -19.12 5.00 -6.19
C ILE A 75 -19.66 6.21 -5.43
N LYS A 76 -19.60 7.41 -5.99
CA LYS A 76 -20.17 8.61 -5.36
C LYS A 76 -21.68 8.46 -5.11
N ARG A 77 -22.42 7.89 -6.07
CA ARG A 77 -23.86 7.64 -5.90
C ARG A 77 -24.13 6.64 -4.78
N GLU A 78 -23.38 5.54 -4.74
CA GLU A 78 -23.53 4.51 -3.71
C GLU A 78 -23.15 5.03 -2.31
N LEU A 79 -22.08 5.81 -2.20
CA LEU A 79 -21.64 6.44 -0.93
C LEU A 79 -22.66 7.42 -0.36
N ALA A 80 -23.49 8.06 -1.18
CA ALA A 80 -24.46 9.06 -0.72
C ALA A 80 -25.47 8.51 0.32
N SER A 81 -25.73 7.20 0.32
CA SER A 81 -26.66 6.54 1.25
C SER A 81 -26.01 5.41 2.07
N ALA A 82 -24.72 5.20 1.92
CA ALA A 82 -24.02 4.10 2.56
C ALA A 82 -23.84 4.34 4.08
N SER A 83 -24.07 3.31 4.88
CA SER A 83 -23.56 3.27 6.26
C SER A 83 -22.04 3.18 6.27
N PRO A 84 -21.34 3.53 7.39
CA PRO A 84 -19.88 3.44 7.44
C PRO A 84 -19.32 2.06 7.06
N LYS A 85 -19.98 0.98 7.48
CA LYS A 85 -19.57 -0.38 7.11
C LYS A 85 -19.75 -0.68 5.61
N GLN A 86 -20.81 -0.16 4.99
CA GLN A 86 -21.01 -0.29 3.54
C GLN A 86 -19.98 0.54 2.77
N ALA A 87 -19.69 1.76 3.24
CA ALA A 87 -18.66 2.61 2.66
C ALA A 87 -17.26 1.98 2.76
N ASP A 88 -16.95 1.30 3.86
CA ASP A 88 -15.72 0.52 4.01
C ASP A 88 -15.61 -0.61 2.98
N ASN A 89 -16.70 -1.34 2.75
CA ASN A 89 -16.72 -2.40 1.73
C ASN A 89 -16.56 -1.81 0.31
N LEU A 90 -17.24 -0.70 0.02
CA LEU A 90 -17.10 0.00 -1.26
C LEU A 90 -15.66 0.49 -1.49
N TYR A 91 -14.98 0.93 -0.45
CA TYR A 91 -13.54 1.28 -0.53
C TYR A 91 -12.71 0.07 -0.93
N ASP A 92 -12.89 -1.08 -0.27
CA ASP A 92 -12.11 -2.28 -0.60
C ASP A 92 -12.38 -2.77 -2.03
N GLU A 93 -13.65 -2.79 -2.44
CA GLU A 93 -14.03 -3.17 -3.80
C GLU A 93 -13.43 -2.23 -4.85
N TYR A 94 -13.47 -0.94 -4.59
CA TYR A 94 -12.96 0.07 -5.51
C TYR A 94 -11.43 0.02 -5.61
N VAL A 95 -10.72 -0.11 -4.50
CA VAL A 95 -9.27 -0.28 -4.50
C VAL A 95 -8.89 -1.56 -5.24
N ALA A 96 -9.58 -2.67 -4.99
CA ALA A 96 -9.33 -3.93 -5.70
C ALA A 96 -9.57 -3.79 -7.21
N LEU A 97 -10.65 -3.10 -7.61
CA LEU A 97 -10.93 -2.83 -9.02
C LEU A 97 -9.80 -2.05 -9.71
N LEU A 98 -9.26 -1.04 -9.03
CA LEU A 98 -8.23 -0.16 -9.60
C LEU A 98 -6.82 -0.76 -9.56
N THR A 99 -6.51 -1.55 -8.53
CA THR A 99 -5.14 -1.97 -8.22
C THR A 99 -4.95 -3.49 -8.23
N THR A 100 -5.96 -4.27 -8.67
CA THR A 100 -5.78 -5.72 -8.77
C THR A 100 -4.65 -6.03 -9.73
N TYR A 101 -3.58 -6.60 -9.20
CA TYR A 101 -2.44 -7.07 -9.95
C TYR A 101 -2.51 -8.59 -10.08
N ASN A 102 -2.36 -9.10 -11.29
CA ASN A 102 -2.21 -10.52 -11.55
C ASN A 102 -0.80 -10.78 -12.08
N GLU A 103 0.08 -11.29 -11.22
CA GLU A 103 1.47 -11.58 -11.56
C GLU A 103 1.63 -12.52 -12.77
N ASN A 104 0.66 -13.42 -12.98
CA ASN A 104 0.69 -14.37 -14.09
C ASN A 104 0.09 -13.79 -15.39
N ARG A 105 -0.68 -12.70 -15.29
CA ARG A 105 -1.35 -12.04 -16.42
C ARG A 105 -1.50 -10.53 -16.15
N PRO A 106 -0.43 -9.76 -16.24
CA PRO A 106 -0.46 -8.32 -15.96
C PRO A 106 -1.51 -7.56 -16.79
N SER A 107 -1.74 -7.97 -18.03
CA SER A 107 -2.72 -7.38 -18.94
C SER A 107 -4.19 -7.59 -18.53
N GLU A 108 -4.46 -8.50 -17.60
CA GLU A 108 -5.81 -8.75 -17.06
C GLU A 108 -6.01 -8.09 -15.68
N SER A 109 -5.01 -7.38 -15.20
CA SER A 109 -5.07 -6.68 -13.91
C SER A 109 -5.95 -5.43 -13.96
N GLY A 110 -6.19 -4.83 -12.82
CA GLY A 110 -7.13 -3.74 -12.64
C GLY A 110 -6.96 -2.54 -13.58
N LEU A 111 -7.89 -1.61 -13.51
CA LEU A 111 -8.00 -0.48 -14.44
C LEU A 111 -6.71 0.36 -14.54
N LEU A 112 -6.07 0.65 -13.43
CA LEU A 112 -4.82 1.44 -13.42
C LEU A 112 -3.65 0.70 -14.04
N VAL A 113 -3.54 -0.61 -13.80
CA VAL A 113 -2.51 -1.43 -14.43
C VAL A 113 -2.75 -1.53 -15.94
N LYS A 114 -4.00 -1.61 -16.37
CA LYS A 114 -4.30 -1.56 -17.82
C LYS A 114 -3.92 -0.24 -18.46
N ILE A 115 -4.11 0.90 -17.76
CA ILE A 115 -3.66 2.20 -18.26
C ILE A 115 -2.13 2.19 -18.42
N ASN A 116 -1.40 1.69 -17.45
CA ASN A 116 0.04 1.55 -17.54
C ASN A 116 0.47 0.55 -18.61
N ASP A 117 -0.06 -0.66 -18.53
CA ASP A 117 0.37 -1.83 -19.28
C ASP A 117 -0.01 -1.74 -20.77
N ARG A 118 -1.20 -1.25 -21.07
CA ARG A 118 -1.65 -1.08 -22.44
C ARG A 118 -0.93 0.03 -23.18
N GLU A 119 -0.63 1.05 -22.43
CA GLU A 119 0.04 2.25 -22.90
C GLU A 119 1.46 2.29 -22.31
N THR A 120 2.05 1.11 -22.09
CA THR A 120 3.44 1.00 -21.62
C THR A 120 4.36 1.84 -22.46
N THR A 121 4.03 1.92 -23.73
CA THR A 121 4.69 2.82 -24.65
C THR A 121 4.39 4.30 -24.42
N VAL A 122 3.35 4.66 -23.66
CA VAL A 122 2.99 6.06 -23.38
C VAL A 122 3.78 6.62 -22.21
N LEU A 123 4.06 5.78 -21.20
CA LEU A 123 4.87 6.16 -20.04
C LEU A 123 6.19 5.38 -19.94
N ASP A 124 6.31 4.27 -20.66
CA ASP A 124 7.60 3.67 -20.98
C ASP A 124 8.38 4.66 -21.86
N ASN A 125 9.66 4.76 -21.66
CA ASN A 125 10.50 5.80 -22.22
C ASN A 125 10.06 7.21 -21.78
N PHE A 126 9.67 7.37 -20.53
CA PHE A 126 9.24 8.65 -19.98
C PHE A 126 10.26 9.78 -20.19
N CYS A 127 11.53 9.47 -20.38
CA CYS A 127 12.59 10.41 -20.77
C CYS A 127 12.60 10.79 -22.27
N SER A 128 11.66 10.29 -23.08
CA SER A 128 11.67 10.53 -24.53
C SER A 128 11.28 11.95 -24.91
N GLU A 129 11.63 12.35 -26.15
CA GLU A 129 11.24 13.63 -26.73
C GLU A 129 9.72 13.82 -26.85
N GLN A 130 8.94 12.76 -26.74
CA GLN A 130 7.48 12.84 -26.66
C GLN A 130 7.02 13.62 -25.43
N TYR A 131 7.72 13.45 -24.31
CA TYR A 131 7.34 14.03 -23.01
C TYR A 131 8.22 15.22 -22.62
N TRP A 132 9.48 15.23 -23.06
CA TRP A 132 10.45 16.23 -22.66
C TRP A 132 11.13 16.88 -23.86
N VAL A 133 11.38 18.17 -23.77
CA VAL A 133 12.11 18.94 -24.78
C VAL A 133 13.16 19.81 -24.10
N GLU A 134 14.38 19.79 -24.62
CA GLU A 134 15.42 20.69 -24.14
C GLU A 134 15.23 22.10 -24.68
N LYS A 135 15.12 23.08 -23.81
CA LYS A 135 15.07 24.50 -24.14
C LYS A 135 16.04 25.27 -23.25
N ALA A 136 16.94 25.98 -23.86
CA ALA A 136 17.95 26.80 -23.19
C ALA A 136 18.74 26.05 -22.10
N GLY A 137 19.06 24.76 -22.33
CA GLY A 137 19.82 23.92 -21.40
C GLY A 137 18.98 23.37 -20.23
N LYS A 138 17.64 23.44 -20.33
CA LYS A 138 16.72 22.86 -19.35
C LYS A 138 15.72 21.93 -20.03
N LEU A 139 15.41 20.82 -19.36
CA LEU A 139 14.32 19.95 -19.79
C LEU A 139 12.99 20.60 -19.39
N GLU A 140 12.09 20.74 -20.37
CA GLU A 140 10.72 21.22 -20.18
C GLU A 140 9.73 20.17 -20.65
N GLU A 141 8.58 20.12 -20.01
CA GLU A 141 7.47 19.26 -20.41
C GLU A 141 6.90 19.67 -21.76
N THR A 142 6.66 18.70 -22.65
CA THR A 142 5.97 18.93 -23.91
C THR A 142 4.48 19.23 -23.72
N GLU A 143 3.82 19.78 -24.73
CA GLU A 143 2.36 19.95 -24.70
C GLU A 143 1.59 18.61 -24.68
N ALA A 144 2.20 17.53 -25.18
CA ALA A 144 1.65 16.18 -25.08
C ALA A 144 1.58 15.72 -23.62
N LEU A 145 2.67 15.87 -22.85
CA LEU A 145 2.71 15.52 -21.42
C LEU A 145 1.75 16.38 -20.63
N LYS A 146 1.76 17.69 -20.80
CA LYS A 146 0.83 18.60 -20.12
C LYS A 146 -0.64 18.29 -20.40
N THR A 147 -0.93 17.83 -21.63
CA THR A 147 -2.30 17.42 -22.00
C THR A 147 -2.69 16.13 -21.31
N LEU A 148 -1.79 15.14 -21.24
CA LEU A 148 -1.99 13.90 -20.51
C LEU A 148 -2.23 14.17 -19.00
N GLN A 149 -1.37 14.99 -18.38
CA GLN A 149 -1.52 15.40 -16.98
C GLN A 149 -2.88 16.05 -16.70
N ARG A 150 -3.34 16.96 -17.57
CA ARG A 150 -4.66 17.59 -17.41
C ARG A 150 -5.79 16.57 -17.47
N LYS A 151 -5.73 15.61 -18.41
CA LYS A 151 -6.75 14.55 -18.54
C LYS A 151 -6.75 13.64 -17.31
N MET A 152 -5.59 13.17 -16.86
CA MET A 152 -5.46 12.35 -15.66
C MET A 152 -5.93 13.11 -14.42
N SER A 153 -5.49 14.37 -14.28
CA SER A 153 -5.82 15.21 -13.14
C SER A 153 -7.33 15.50 -13.02
N ALA A 154 -8.03 15.60 -14.13
CA ALA A 154 -9.48 15.81 -14.16
C ALA A 154 -10.26 14.65 -13.52
N VAL A 155 -9.74 13.44 -13.62
CA VAL A 155 -10.35 12.24 -13.02
C VAL A 155 -9.71 11.80 -11.71
N GLY A 156 -8.78 12.59 -11.15
CA GLY A 156 -8.14 12.29 -9.86
C GLY A 156 -6.90 11.42 -9.94
N LEU A 157 -6.35 11.21 -11.13
CA LEU A 157 -5.11 10.49 -11.37
C LEU A 157 -3.92 11.44 -11.53
N GLU A 158 -2.74 10.91 -11.32
CA GLU A 158 -1.45 11.55 -11.60
C GLU A 158 -0.45 10.50 -12.13
N TYR A 159 0.62 10.93 -12.75
CA TYR A 159 1.77 10.07 -12.95
C TYR A 159 2.85 10.37 -11.90
N TRP A 160 3.65 9.37 -11.63
CA TRP A 160 4.79 9.48 -10.76
C TRP A 160 6.03 8.92 -11.45
N ASP A 161 7.05 9.74 -11.58
CA ASP A 161 8.38 9.31 -12.04
C ASP A 161 9.02 8.43 -10.96
N VAL A 162 9.27 7.17 -11.29
CA VAL A 162 9.89 6.19 -10.39
C VAL A 162 11.35 5.93 -10.72
N GLY A 163 11.94 6.76 -11.59
CA GLY A 163 13.31 6.61 -12.06
C GLY A 163 13.42 5.73 -13.30
N GLU A 164 14.64 5.61 -13.83
CA GLU A 164 14.99 4.78 -15.00
C GLU A 164 14.08 5.02 -16.23
N CYS A 165 13.66 6.26 -16.43
CA CYS A 165 12.75 6.65 -17.52
C CYS A 165 11.38 5.95 -17.47
N THR A 166 10.93 5.58 -16.29
CA THR A 166 9.64 4.93 -16.05
C THR A 166 8.76 5.82 -15.19
N ALA A 167 7.50 5.99 -15.58
CA ALA A 167 6.49 6.62 -14.75
C ALA A 167 5.28 5.70 -14.56
N ILE A 168 4.73 5.69 -13.37
CA ILE A 168 3.51 4.95 -13.03
C ILE A 168 2.31 5.89 -12.93
N VAL A 169 1.15 5.41 -13.34
CA VAL A 169 -0.12 6.11 -13.12
C VAL A 169 -0.72 5.64 -11.81
N ARG A 170 -1.15 6.60 -10.99
CA ARG A 170 -1.76 6.32 -9.68
C ARG A 170 -2.84 7.33 -9.33
N PRO A 171 -3.73 7.03 -8.38
CA PRO A 171 -4.57 8.06 -7.78
C PRO A 171 -3.72 9.12 -7.09
N LYS A 172 -4.19 10.38 -7.11
CA LYS A 172 -3.57 11.45 -6.33
C LYS A 172 -3.56 11.08 -4.84
N ALA A 173 -2.54 11.53 -4.12
CA ALA A 173 -2.33 11.23 -2.71
C ALA A 173 -3.58 11.37 -1.83
N ASP A 174 -4.42 12.36 -2.08
CA ASP A 174 -5.64 12.61 -1.30
C ASP A 174 -6.94 12.10 -1.97
N TYR A 175 -6.83 11.35 -3.06
CA TYR A 175 -7.97 10.89 -3.84
C TYR A 175 -8.94 10.03 -3.03
N TYR A 176 -8.44 8.97 -2.40
CA TYR A 176 -9.29 8.09 -1.60
C TYR A 176 -9.85 8.78 -0.36
N LEU A 177 -9.07 9.63 0.30
CA LEU A 177 -9.53 10.41 1.45
C LEU A 177 -10.66 11.36 1.06
N LYS A 178 -10.58 12.03 -0.09
CA LYS A 178 -11.63 12.91 -0.60
C LYS A 178 -12.89 12.15 -0.97
N LEU A 179 -12.74 10.99 -1.62
CA LEU A 179 -13.86 10.20 -2.10
C LEU A 179 -14.58 9.46 -0.97
N PHE A 180 -13.86 8.79 -0.11
CA PHE A 180 -14.40 7.88 0.90
C PHE A 180 -14.43 8.46 2.31
N GLY A 181 -13.49 9.34 2.66
CA GLY A 181 -13.31 9.83 4.02
C GLY A 181 -14.56 10.36 4.73
N PRO A 182 -15.49 11.04 4.04
CA PRO A 182 -16.74 11.48 4.67
C PRO A 182 -17.68 10.37 5.12
N ALA A 183 -17.61 9.18 4.48
CA ALA A 183 -18.60 8.11 4.65
C ALA A 183 -18.09 6.89 5.42
N VAL A 184 -16.79 6.60 5.38
CA VAL A 184 -16.19 5.40 5.98
C VAL A 184 -16.13 5.45 7.52
N SER A 185 -15.82 4.31 8.13
CA SER A 185 -15.54 4.19 9.57
C SER A 185 -14.37 5.06 10.01
N SER A 186 -14.27 5.33 11.32
CA SER A 186 -13.24 6.21 11.89
C SER A 186 -11.83 5.67 11.70
N ASP A 187 -11.64 4.35 11.79
CA ASP A 187 -10.34 3.71 11.56
C ASP A 187 -9.94 3.73 10.09
N THR A 188 -10.88 3.45 9.17
CA THR A 188 -10.65 3.62 7.74
C THR A 188 -10.29 5.06 7.37
N ARG A 189 -11.03 6.04 7.92
CA ARG A 189 -10.73 7.46 7.72
C ARG A 189 -9.32 7.79 8.21
N ARG A 190 -8.94 7.32 9.40
CA ARG A 190 -7.60 7.56 9.95
C ARG A 190 -6.51 6.96 9.07
N PHE A 191 -6.73 5.75 8.56
CA PHE A 191 -5.83 5.11 7.60
C PHE A 191 -5.65 5.98 6.35
N LEU A 192 -6.73 6.43 5.74
CA LEU A 192 -6.70 7.28 4.54
C LEU A 192 -6.05 8.65 4.80
N GLU A 193 -6.18 9.22 6.00
CA GLU A 193 -5.50 10.46 6.39
C GLU A 193 -3.99 10.28 6.43
N ILE A 194 -3.52 9.12 6.93
CA ILE A 194 -2.09 8.79 6.97
C ILE A 194 -1.56 8.62 5.55
N GLU A 195 -2.20 7.78 4.73
CA GLU A 195 -1.81 7.58 3.33
C GLU A 195 -1.80 8.92 2.56
N ALA A 196 -2.88 9.70 2.63
CA ALA A 196 -2.97 10.97 1.92
C ALA A 196 -1.90 12.00 2.31
N ARG A 197 -1.37 11.92 3.53
CA ARG A 197 -0.25 12.75 3.97
C ARG A 197 1.08 12.21 3.46
N GLN A 198 1.30 10.91 3.60
CA GLN A 198 2.57 10.26 3.26
C GLN A 198 2.78 10.15 1.75
N ASP A 199 1.72 9.91 0.99
CA ASP A 199 1.77 9.80 -0.47
C ASP A 199 2.08 11.10 -1.22
N LYS A 200 2.14 12.23 -0.52
CA LYS A 200 2.58 13.49 -1.14
C LYS A 200 4.06 13.47 -1.49
N GLU A 201 4.83 12.63 -0.83
CA GLU A 201 6.26 12.52 -1.00
C GLU A 201 6.68 11.04 -0.91
N LEU A 202 7.36 10.54 -1.93
CA LEU A 202 7.91 9.18 -1.94
C LEU A 202 8.90 9.00 -0.79
N ALA A 203 8.78 7.90 -0.08
CA ALA A 203 9.75 7.55 0.95
C ALA A 203 11.10 7.10 0.37
N THR A 204 11.05 6.47 -0.80
CA THR A 204 12.24 5.89 -1.44
C THR A 204 12.26 6.21 -2.93
N ASN A 205 13.45 6.40 -3.48
CA ASN A 205 13.69 6.54 -4.90
C ASN A 205 15.06 5.92 -5.22
N ASP A 206 15.15 5.11 -6.27
CA ASP A 206 16.40 4.48 -6.73
C ASP A 206 17.19 3.81 -5.57
N ALA A 207 16.52 2.96 -4.82
CA ALA A 207 17.06 2.27 -3.64
C ALA A 207 17.68 3.21 -2.56
N ALA A 208 17.32 4.50 -2.59
CA ALA A 208 17.70 5.50 -1.60
C ALA A 208 16.48 6.00 -0.82
N LEU A 209 16.70 6.48 0.41
CA LEU A 209 15.71 7.22 1.18
C LEU A 209 15.53 8.62 0.57
N ALA A 210 14.32 8.92 0.11
CA ALA A 210 13.98 10.20 -0.53
C ALA A 210 13.47 11.26 0.45
N ILE A 211 13.07 10.83 1.66
CA ILE A 211 12.63 11.70 2.75
C ILE A 211 13.72 11.85 3.83
N SER A 212 13.56 12.79 4.73
CA SER A 212 14.49 12.91 5.87
C SER A 212 14.36 11.74 6.85
N TRP A 213 15.43 11.44 7.58
CA TRP A 213 15.41 10.48 8.68
C TRP A 213 14.37 10.83 9.76
N GLN A 214 14.11 12.11 9.97
CA GLN A 214 13.10 12.59 10.92
C GLN A 214 11.68 12.27 10.43
N GLU A 215 11.40 12.48 9.15
CA GLU A 215 10.12 12.11 8.53
C GLU A 215 9.93 10.59 8.54
N LEU A 216 10.98 9.81 8.24
CA LEU A 216 10.93 8.35 8.33
C LEU A 216 10.52 7.89 9.74
N ALA A 217 11.13 8.47 10.78
CA ALA A 217 10.78 8.16 12.17
C ALA A 217 9.32 8.52 12.49
N GLU A 218 8.82 9.63 11.95
CA GLU A 218 7.41 10.02 12.11
C GLU A 218 6.47 9.02 11.46
N ARG A 219 6.78 8.56 10.24
CA ARG A 219 5.98 7.55 9.53
C ARG A 219 5.94 6.22 10.29
N VAL A 220 7.07 5.75 10.80
CA VAL A 220 7.11 4.55 11.67
C VAL A 220 6.20 4.72 12.88
N LEU A 221 6.32 5.83 13.61
CA LEU A 221 5.53 6.10 14.81
C LEU A 221 4.03 6.23 14.52
N GLU A 222 3.67 6.79 13.38
CA GLU A 222 2.28 6.98 12.98
C GLU A 222 1.59 5.66 12.65
N TRP A 223 2.26 4.75 11.94
CA TRP A 223 1.72 3.42 11.68
C TRP A 223 1.68 2.55 12.94
N GLU A 224 2.69 2.63 13.80
CA GLU A 224 2.67 1.96 15.11
C GLU A 224 1.51 2.46 15.98
N ASP A 225 1.23 3.77 15.95
CA ASP A 225 0.08 4.37 16.66
C ASP A 225 -1.25 3.89 16.09
N PHE A 226 -1.37 3.81 14.77
CA PHE A 226 -2.56 3.28 14.11
C PHE A 226 -2.87 1.86 14.57
N LEU A 227 -1.88 0.96 14.51
CA LEU A 227 -2.02 -0.44 14.90
C LEU A 227 -2.42 -0.60 16.37
N GLN A 228 -1.86 0.22 17.27
CA GLN A 228 -2.19 0.18 18.70
C GLN A 228 -3.59 0.70 19.00
N ARG A 229 -4.04 1.75 18.30
CA ARG A 229 -5.37 2.36 18.53
C ARG A 229 -6.49 1.61 17.84
N HIS A 230 -6.21 0.89 16.77
CA HIS A 230 -7.17 0.20 15.94
C HIS A 230 -6.84 -1.29 15.75
N PRO A 231 -6.65 -2.08 16.84
CA PRO A 231 -6.18 -3.47 16.74
C PRO A 231 -7.17 -4.41 16.03
N GLY A 232 -8.44 -4.00 15.91
CA GLY A 232 -9.48 -4.73 15.18
C GLY A 232 -9.82 -4.17 13.82
N SER A 233 -9.04 -3.22 13.30
CA SER A 233 -9.28 -2.65 11.98
C SER A 233 -9.10 -3.70 10.89
N ARG A 234 -10.01 -3.71 9.92
CA ARG A 234 -9.88 -4.52 8.70
C ARG A 234 -8.65 -4.13 7.86
N LEU A 235 -8.11 -2.93 8.08
CA LEU A 235 -6.90 -2.42 7.43
C LEU A 235 -5.61 -2.71 8.22
N SER A 236 -5.70 -3.45 9.34
CA SER A 236 -4.52 -3.77 10.18
C SER A 236 -3.41 -4.45 9.38
N ARG A 237 -3.74 -5.32 8.41
CA ARG A 237 -2.74 -5.95 7.56
C ARG A 237 -1.99 -4.93 6.70
N LYS A 238 -2.70 -4.06 6.00
CA LYS A 238 -2.09 -3.01 5.18
C LYS A 238 -1.25 -2.05 6.03
N ALA A 239 -1.81 -1.60 7.16
CA ALA A 239 -1.08 -0.73 8.10
C ALA A 239 0.18 -1.40 8.67
N PHE A 240 0.15 -2.72 8.87
CA PHE A 240 1.29 -3.48 9.36
C PHE A 240 2.38 -3.63 8.28
N ASP A 241 2.00 -3.82 7.03
CA ASP A 241 2.95 -3.89 5.92
C ASP A 241 3.67 -2.53 5.75
N GLU A 242 2.95 -1.40 5.84
CA GLU A 242 3.55 -0.06 5.86
C GLU A 242 4.47 0.15 7.08
N TYR A 243 4.01 -0.25 8.26
CA TYR A 243 4.80 -0.19 9.48
C TYR A 243 6.13 -0.95 9.34
N LEU A 244 6.08 -2.19 8.82
CA LEU A 244 7.28 -3.00 8.61
C LEU A 244 8.21 -2.40 7.56
N PHE A 245 7.66 -1.84 6.48
CA PHE A 245 8.43 -1.20 5.44
C PHE A 245 9.29 -0.05 6.01
N TYR A 246 8.66 0.92 6.68
CA TYR A 246 9.39 2.04 7.29
C TYR A 246 10.31 1.59 8.44
N GLN A 247 9.89 0.64 9.25
CA GLN A 247 10.71 0.08 10.32
C GLN A 247 11.97 -0.61 9.78
N ASN A 248 11.86 -1.36 8.67
CA ASN A 248 13.01 -2.00 8.04
C ASN A 248 14.02 -0.96 7.52
N ILE A 249 13.55 0.09 6.85
CA ILE A 249 14.44 1.16 6.39
C ILE A 249 15.15 1.83 7.58
N LEU A 250 14.43 2.10 8.66
CA LEU A 250 15.03 2.68 9.86
C LEU A 250 16.10 1.78 10.51
N LEU A 251 15.88 0.47 10.52
CA LEU A 251 16.78 -0.47 11.20
C LEU A 251 17.94 -0.92 10.32
N PHE A 252 17.71 -1.10 9.02
CA PHE A 252 18.66 -1.77 8.13
C PHE A 252 19.09 -0.92 6.93
N GLY A 253 18.42 0.20 6.69
CA GLY A 253 18.71 1.08 5.55
C GLY A 253 18.18 0.56 4.22
N LEU A 254 18.75 1.12 3.18
CA LEU A 254 18.58 0.77 1.77
C LEU A 254 19.96 0.72 1.11
N ASP A 255 20.07 0.15 -0.08
CA ASP A 255 21.36 -0.01 -0.76
C ASP A 255 22.10 1.32 -0.94
N ASN A 256 21.37 2.38 -1.34
CA ASN A 256 21.93 3.72 -1.49
C ASN A 256 21.74 4.62 -0.23
N THR A 257 21.24 4.05 0.87
CA THR A 257 21.07 4.76 2.15
C THR A 257 21.37 3.79 3.30
N PRO A 258 22.65 3.40 3.51
CA PRO A 258 23.02 2.42 4.51
C PRO A 258 22.85 2.94 5.93
N THR A 259 22.57 2.04 6.87
CA THR A 259 22.53 2.33 8.32
C THR A 259 23.69 1.68 9.07
N TYR A 260 24.43 0.83 8.39
CA TYR A 260 25.64 0.16 8.89
C TYR A 260 26.85 0.59 8.05
N SER A 261 28.04 0.41 8.61
CA SER A 261 29.30 0.55 7.87
C SER A 261 29.36 -0.44 6.70
N ASP A 262 30.15 -0.14 5.66
CA ASP A 262 30.25 -0.94 4.43
C ASP A 262 30.59 -2.42 4.68
N ASP A 263 31.33 -2.70 5.76
CA ASP A 263 31.64 -4.06 6.21
C ASP A 263 30.57 -4.70 7.11
N GLY A 264 29.47 -3.97 7.37
CA GLY A 264 28.36 -4.41 8.22
C GLY A 264 28.71 -4.57 9.71
N THR A 265 29.92 -4.21 10.14
CA THR A 265 30.40 -4.52 11.49
C THR A 265 29.81 -3.64 12.58
N ARG A 266 29.36 -2.43 12.25
CA ARG A 266 28.81 -1.48 13.21
C ARG A 266 27.71 -0.61 12.61
N LEU A 267 26.80 -0.19 13.49
CA LEU A 267 25.79 0.80 13.17
C LEU A 267 26.46 2.17 12.94
N LEU A 268 25.93 2.95 11.98
CA LEU A 268 26.41 4.31 11.74
C LEU A 268 26.14 5.22 12.94
N SER A 269 27.09 6.10 13.22
CA SER A 269 27.10 7.05 14.34
C SER A 269 27.26 8.48 13.83
N ALA A 270 27.21 9.46 14.73
CA ALA A 270 27.48 10.85 14.38
C ALA A 270 28.89 11.08 13.80
N ALA A 271 29.85 10.15 14.00
CA ALA A 271 31.18 10.23 13.39
C ALA A 271 31.16 9.91 11.87
N ASP A 272 30.07 9.36 11.37
CA ASP A 272 29.88 8.99 9.97
C ASP A 272 29.17 10.09 9.15
N ASP A 273 29.25 11.33 9.60
CA ASP A 273 28.66 12.52 8.96
C ASP A 273 29.27 12.81 7.59
N GLY A 274 29.76 12.11 6.84
CA GLY A 274 30.30 12.31 5.49
C GLY A 274 30.17 11.05 4.61
N ALA A 275 29.58 10.00 5.16
CA ALA A 275 29.57 8.69 4.52
C ALA A 275 28.82 8.68 3.17
N ASN A 276 27.82 9.55 2.98
CA ASN A 276 27.05 9.65 1.72
C ASN A 276 27.18 11.02 1.01
N GLY A 277 28.25 11.74 1.21
CA GLY A 277 28.74 12.77 0.27
C GLY A 277 28.03 14.11 0.23
N GLU A 278 26.83 14.30 0.76
CA GLU A 278 26.08 15.49 0.38
C GLU A 278 25.92 16.59 1.45
N ASN A 279 25.88 16.34 2.73
CA ASN A 279 25.67 17.46 3.68
C ASN A 279 26.35 17.34 5.05
N GLY A 280 27.22 16.41 5.30
CA GLY A 280 27.98 16.34 6.56
C GLY A 280 27.17 16.09 7.83
N THR A 281 25.93 15.61 7.74
CA THR A 281 25.02 15.39 8.88
C THR A 281 24.37 14.03 8.92
N TYR A 282 24.68 13.17 7.97
CA TYR A 282 23.99 11.88 7.74
C TYR A 282 23.91 11.01 9.00
N GLY A 283 25.03 10.72 9.62
CA GLY A 283 25.07 9.88 10.81
C GLY A 283 24.36 10.52 12.00
N ARG A 284 24.49 11.84 12.18
CA ARG A 284 23.76 12.59 13.21
C ARG A 284 22.27 12.55 13.02
N ASP A 285 21.79 12.79 11.78
CA ASP A 285 20.37 12.82 11.48
C ASP A 285 19.74 11.43 11.64
N TYR A 286 20.44 10.38 11.22
CA TYR A 286 20.05 9.01 11.47
C TYR A 286 19.93 8.70 12.98
N GLN A 287 20.96 9.02 13.76
CA GLN A 287 20.94 8.80 15.22
C GLN A 287 19.87 9.63 15.92
N ALA A 288 19.64 10.87 15.47
CA ALA A 288 18.58 11.72 16.01
C ALA A 288 17.19 11.13 15.76
N ALA A 289 16.95 10.55 14.57
CA ALA A 289 15.71 9.85 14.25
C ALA A 289 15.47 8.64 15.17
N ARG A 290 16.48 7.81 15.40
CA ARG A 290 16.43 6.68 16.35
C ARG A 290 16.11 7.15 17.76
N GLN A 291 16.79 8.20 18.25
CA GLN A 291 16.55 8.78 19.57
C GLN A 291 15.15 9.37 19.71
N LYS A 292 14.62 9.98 18.65
CA LYS A 292 13.25 10.50 18.62
C LYS A 292 12.23 9.39 18.91
N ILE A 293 12.36 8.21 18.28
CA ILE A 293 11.49 7.07 18.49
C ILE A 293 11.54 6.60 19.95
N VAL A 294 12.75 6.38 20.48
CA VAL A 294 12.93 5.93 21.87
C VAL A 294 12.36 6.95 22.88
N LYS A 295 12.51 8.25 22.59
CA LYS A 295 11.99 9.31 23.44
C LYS A 295 10.46 9.44 23.38
N GLN A 296 9.88 9.35 22.21
CA GLN A 296 8.44 9.58 22.03
C GLN A 296 7.60 8.35 22.41
N ARG A 297 8.14 7.15 22.23
CA ARG A 297 7.42 5.90 22.45
C ARG A 297 8.33 4.82 23.06
N PRO A 298 8.83 5.02 24.29
CA PRO A 298 9.85 4.14 24.91
C PRO A 298 9.39 2.68 25.05
N ASP A 299 8.10 2.45 25.22
CA ASP A 299 7.50 1.11 25.34
C ASP A 299 7.05 0.51 24.01
N GLY A 300 7.21 1.24 22.91
CA GLY A 300 6.87 0.79 21.56
C GLY A 300 7.81 -0.30 21.06
N ASP A 301 7.34 -1.12 20.14
CA ASP A 301 8.14 -2.21 19.58
C ASP A 301 9.33 -1.68 18.78
N THR A 302 9.14 -0.60 18.01
CA THR A 302 10.25 0.01 17.28
C THR A 302 11.31 0.58 18.23
N ALA A 303 10.93 1.21 19.33
CA ALA A 303 11.89 1.71 20.32
C ALA A 303 12.72 0.57 20.93
N LYS A 304 12.09 -0.55 21.29
CA LYS A 304 12.78 -1.75 21.79
C LYS A 304 13.75 -2.31 20.76
N LEU A 305 13.36 -2.36 19.48
CA LEU A 305 14.22 -2.81 18.38
C LEU A 305 15.38 -1.84 18.12
N VAL A 306 15.15 -0.54 18.21
CA VAL A 306 16.21 0.48 18.15
C VAL A 306 17.25 0.28 19.24
N VAL A 307 16.81 0.04 20.48
CA VAL A 307 17.72 -0.22 21.61
C VAL A 307 18.44 -1.57 21.42
N LEU A 308 17.71 -2.60 21.03
CA LEU A 308 18.26 -3.95 20.79
C LEU A 308 19.38 -3.97 19.76
N THR A 309 19.25 -3.19 18.69
CA THR A 309 20.21 -3.17 17.58
C THR A 309 21.40 -2.23 17.78
N GLN A 310 21.45 -1.43 18.84
CA GLN A 310 22.40 -0.33 19.03
C GLN A 310 23.89 -0.76 18.99
N THR A 311 24.19 -1.97 19.45
CA THR A 311 25.57 -2.49 19.56
C THR A 311 25.83 -3.73 18.73
N LEU A 312 24.86 -4.15 17.93
CA LEU A 312 24.95 -5.36 17.10
C LEU A 312 25.52 -5.01 15.73
N ASN A 313 26.23 -5.94 15.14
CA ASN A 313 26.55 -5.88 13.71
C ASN A 313 25.28 -6.19 12.89
N TYR A 314 25.34 -6.01 11.58
CA TYR A 314 24.19 -6.15 10.67
C TYR A 314 23.50 -7.51 10.78
N ASP A 315 24.27 -8.61 10.71
CA ASP A 315 23.69 -9.96 10.74
C ASP A 315 23.09 -10.31 12.11
N GLN A 316 23.79 -9.91 13.19
CA GLN A 316 23.28 -10.06 14.55
C GLN A 316 21.99 -9.28 14.75
N ALA A 317 21.93 -8.05 14.22
CA ALA A 317 20.74 -7.21 14.31
C ALA A 317 19.56 -7.82 13.54
N LYS A 318 19.78 -8.30 12.30
CA LYS A 318 18.74 -9.01 11.53
C LYS A 318 18.18 -10.20 12.31
N LYS A 319 19.06 -11.05 12.83
CA LYS A 319 18.65 -12.20 13.62
C LYS A 319 17.84 -11.80 14.85
N ALA A 320 18.34 -10.85 15.64
CA ALA A 320 17.71 -10.40 16.86
C ALA A 320 16.33 -9.73 16.59
N VAL A 321 16.21 -8.92 15.54
CA VAL A 321 14.95 -8.31 15.11
C VAL A 321 13.93 -9.37 14.69
N ASN A 322 14.34 -10.37 13.90
CA ASN A 322 13.44 -11.44 13.49
C ASN A 322 12.97 -12.30 14.68
N GLU A 323 13.84 -12.59 15.63
CA GLU A 323 13.49 -13.29 16.87
C GLU A 323 12.51 -12.46 17.72
N TYR A 324 12.76 -11.16 17.85
CA TYR A 324 11.85 -10.25 18.55
C TYR A 324 10.47 -10.24 17.90
N ARG A 325 10.40 -10.01 16.58
CA ARG A 325 9.14 -9.94 15.82
C ARG A 325 8.35 -11.24 15.92
N ARG A 326 8.99 -12.40 15.76
CA ARG A 326 8.33 -13.72 15.94
C ARG A 326 7.71 -13.90 17.32
N LYS A 327 8.29 -13.31 18.33
CA LYS A 327 7.84 -13.45 19.72
C LYS A 327 6.75 -12.45 20.13
N HIS A 328 6.79 -11.25 19.56
CA HIS A 328 6.02 -10.11 20.07
C HIS A 328 4.98 -9.59 19.09
N PHE A 329 5.13 -9.84 17.78
CA PHE A 329 4.15 -9.40 16.80
C PHE A 329 3.02 -10.42 16.68
N ASP A 330 1.84 -9.92 16.31
CA ASP A 330 0.68 -10.76 16.03
C ASP A 330 0.98 -11.72 14.89
N SER A 331 0.93 -13.02 15.14
CA SER A 331 1.22 -14.08 14.18
C SER A 331 0.24 -14.11 12.99
N THR A 332 -0.91 -13.47 13.10
CA THR A 332 -1.86 -13.31 11.98
C THR A 332 -1.43 -12.21 11.01
N LEU A 333 -0.62 -11.25 11.47
CA LEU A 333 -0.08 -10.15 10.68
C LEU A 333 1.38 -10.38 10.27
N TYR A 334 2.17 -11.06 11.09
CA TYR A 334 3.58 -11.32 10.83
C TYR A 334 3.83 -12.80 10.50
N SER A 335 4.11 -13.11 9.25
CA SER A 335 4.73 -14.38 8.87
C SER A 335 6.22 -14.15 8.68
N ALA A 336 7.04 -14.76 9.54
CA ALA A 336 8.49 -14.72 9.37
C ALA A 336 8.86 -15.34 8.03
N GLU A 337 9.72 -14.68 7.25
CA GLU A 337 10.37 -15.34 6.12
C GLU A 337 11.14 -16.56 6.62
N PRO A 338 11.11 -17.69 5.89
CA PRO A 338 11.94 -18.84 6.25
C PRO A 338 13.41 -18.41 6.27
N GLU A 339 14.14 -18.79 7.32
CA GLU A 339 15.58 -18.54 7.43
C GLU A 339 16.29 -19.24 6.28
N GLY A 340 16.83 -18.49 5.34
CA GLY A 340 17.71 -18.99 4.30
C GLY A 340 17.19 -18.84 2.87
N VAL A 341 17.25 -17.64 2.35
CA VAL A 341 17.55 -17.39 0.93
C VAL A 341 18.59 -16.27 0.87
#